data_d1c2c7cecfcd750fb52447ee6e227821
#
_entry.id   d1c2c7cecfcd750fb52447ee6e227821
#
_cell.length_a   1.000
_cell.length_b   1.000
_cell.length_c   1.000
_cell.angle_alpha   90.00
_cell.angle_beta   90.00
_cell.angle_gamma   90.00
#
_symmetry.space_group_name_H-M   'P 1'
#
loop_
_entity.id
_entity.type
_entity.pdbx_description
1 polymer ?
#
loop_
_entity_poly.entity_id
_entity_poly.type
_entity_poly.pdbx_seq_one_letter_code
_entity_poly.pdbx_strand_id
1 'polypeptide(L)'
;MTEQEKRLHRCCFTGHRPEKLFLVDREIIKELEREIKAAIERGYTTFISGMARGVDIWAAEIVLNLRKKNKDLHLICASPYEGFESRWSQDWQKRYKKIIKKSDYVKYVSPEYSPTCFQIRNEYMVDHSNLLIAVYNGEAGGTRNTINYAKKKDIEIIVVEG
;
A
#
# COMPACT_ATOMS: atom_id res chain seq x y z
N MET A 1 17.59 9.96 13.27
CA MET A 1 16.24 10.40 12.85
C MET A 1 15.21 9.73 13.74
N THR A 2 14.32 10.52 14.33
CA THR A 2 13.23 9.98 15.18
C THR A 2 12.17 9.28 14.32
N GLU A 3 11.31 8.49 14.95
CA GLU A 3 10.19 7.86 14.26
C GLU A 3 9.26 8.91 13.65
N GLN A 4 9.02 10.00 14.34
CA GLN A 4 8.20 11.10 13.85
C GLN A 4 8.79 11.75 12.59
N GLU A 5 10.10 11.91 12.54
CA GLU A 5 10.78 12.43 11.35
C GLU A 5 10.74 11.45 10.19
N LYS A 6 10.95 10.16 10.46
CA LYS A 6 10.87 9.10 9.46
C LYS A 6 9.47 9.04 8.83
N ARG A 7 8.43 9.23 9.64
CA ARG A 7 7.04 9.21 9.18
C ARG A 7 6.77 10.23 8.08
N LEU A 8 7.43 11.40 8.14
CA LEU A 8 7.25 12.45 7.14
C LEU A 8 7.70 12.05 5.73
N HIS A 9 8.51 11.00 5.61
CA HIS A 9 9.02 10.51 4.33
C HIS A 9 8.37 9.20 3.89
N ARG A 10 7.30 8.79 4.57
CA ARG A 10 6.59 7.54 4.25
C ARG A 10 5.22 7.79 3.63
N CYS A 11 4.96 7.03 2.59
CA CYS A 11 3.69 7.01 1.86
C CYS A 11 3.11 5.60 1.93
N CYS A 12 1.81 5.47 2.18
CA CYS A 12 1.15 4.18 2.16
C CYS A 12 0.01 4.16 1.13
N PHE A 13 -0.59 3.00 0.94
CA PHE A 13 -1.58 2.77 -0.10
C PHE A 13 -2.83 2.11 0.46
N THR A 14 -3.95 2.35 -0.20
CA THR A 14 -5.17 1.57 -0.03
C THR A 14 -5.92 1.53 -1.36
N GLY A 15 -6.73 0.51 -1.58
CA GLY A 15 -7.52 0.41 -2.80
C GLY A 15 -8.45 -0.79 -2.76
N HIS A 16 -9.51 -0.72 -3.57
CA HIS A 16 -10.43 -1.82 -3.74
C HIS A 16 -9.73 -3.03 -4.37
N ARG A 17 -10.22 -4.23 -4.06
CA ARG A 17 -9.76 -5.46 -4.72
C ARG A 17 -10.05 -5.38 -6.22
N PRO A 18 -9.26 -6.08 -7.09
CA PRO A 18 -9.41 -5.95 -8.54
C PRO A 18 -10.84 -6.15 -9.03
N GLU A 19 -11.57 -7.12 -8.50
CA GLU A 19 -12.94 -7.43 -8.90
C GLU A 19 -13.96 -6.35 -8.55
N LYS A 20 -13.60 -5.38 -7.72
CA LYS A 20 -14.47 -4.26 -7.31
C LYS A 20 -14.13 -2.95 -8.02
N LEU A 21 -13.05 -2.92 -8.78
CA LEU A 21 -12.64 -1.73 -9.51
C LEU A 21 -13.44 -1.60 -10.80
N PHE A 22 -13.81 -0.37 -11.15
CA PHE A 22 -14.61 -0.08 -12.34
C PHE A 22 -13.75 0.21 -13.57
N LEU A 23 -12.56 0.79 -13.36
CA LEU A 23 -11.65 1.10 -14.45
C LEU A 23 -10.74 -0.08 -14.76
N VAL A 24 -10.17 -0.08 -15.96
CA VAL A 24 -9.25 -1.13 -16.42
C VAL A 24 -7.96 -1.08 -15.59
N ASP A 25 -7.44 -2.24 -15.19
CA ASP A 25 -6.24 -2.36 -14.37
C ASP A 25 -5.09 -1.53 -14.90
N ARG A 26 -4.84 -1.58 -16.20
CA ARG A 26 -3.74 -0.85 -16.85
C ARG A 26 -3.85 0.66 -16.64
N GLU A 27 -5.04 1.21 -16.72
CA GLU A 27 -5.27 2.64 -16.51
C GLU A 27 -5.01 3.03 -15.05
N ILE A 28 -5.46 2.20 -14.12
CA ILE A 28 -5.25 2.42 -12.68
C ILE A 28 -3.76 2.35 -12.37
N ILE A 29 -3.07 1.34 -12.87
CA ILE A 29 -1.63 1.17 -12.64
C ILE A 29 -0.84 2.36 -13.16
N LYS A 30 -1.22 2.88 -14.33
CA LYS A 30 -0.57 4.06 -14.92
C LYS A 30 -0.72 5.30 -14.03
N GLU A 31 -1.93 5.56 -13.53
CA GLU A 31 -2.17 6.69 -12.64
C GLU A 31 -1.49 6.49 -11.28
N LEU A 32 -1.48 5.27 -10.77
CA LEU A 32 -0.81 4.92 -9.52
C LEU A 32 0.71 5.18 -9.64
N GLU A 33 1.31 4.77 -10.75
CA GLU A 33 2.74 5.02 -10.99
C GLU A 33 3.02 6.52 -11.05
N ARG A 34 2.15 7.28 -11.72
CA ARG A 34 2.29 8.74 -11.80
C ARG A 34 2.29 9.38 -10.41
N GLU A 35 1.37 8.98 -9.55
CA GLU A 35 1.28 9.52 -8.20
C GLU A 35 2.46 9.10 -7.31
N ILE A 36 2.95 7.87 -7.48
CA ILE A 36 4.14 7.41 -6.77
C ILE A 36 5.36 8.24 -7.18
N LYS A 37 5.55 8.48 -8.48
CA LYS A 37 6.65 9.32 -8.99
C LYS A 37 6.55 10.75 -8.46
N ALA A 38 5.34 11.32 -8.43
CA ALA A 38 5.11 12.65 -7.88
C ALA A 38 5.47 12.71 -6.39
N ALA A 39 5.12 11.69 -5.63
CA ALA A 39 5.50 11.59 -4.21
C ALA A 39 7.02 11.55 -4.04
N ILE A 40 7.71 10.77 -4.87
CA ILE A 40 9.18 10.70 -4.84
C ILE A 40 9.80 12.07 -5.07
N GLU A 41 9.29 12.82 -6.03
CA GLU A 41 9.78 14.18 -6.31
C GLU A 41 9.55 15.13 -5.13
N ARG A 42 8.55 14.87 -4.30
CA ARG A 42 8.26 15.65 -3.08
C ARG A 42 9.09 15.22 -1.88
N GLY A 43 9.94 14.20 -2.01
CA GLY A 43 10.84 13.74 -0.95
C GLY A 43 10.39 12.50 -0.21
N TYR A 44 9.34 11.81 -0.65
CA TYR A 44 8.94 10.53 -0.08
C TYR A 44 9.91 9.45 -0.57
N THR A 45 10.50 8.72 0.36
CA THR A 45 11.52 7.71 0.05
C THR A 45 11.13 6.30 0.48
N THR A 46 10.14 6.17 1.38
CA THR A 46 9.70 4.88 1.90
C THR A 46 8.21 4.70 1.62
N PHE A 47 7.87 3.54 1.08
CA PHE A 47 6.50 3.21 0.70
C PHE A 47 6.06 1.98 1.46
N ILE A 48 4.84 2.00 2.01
CA ILE A 48 4.29 0.91 2.80
C ILE A 48 3.10 0.33 2.05
N SER A 49 3.20 -0.95 1.67
CA SER A 49 2.13 -1.70 1.00
C SER A 49 1.47 -2.66 1.97
N GLY A 50 0.15 -2.70 1.97
CA GLY A 50 -0.65 -3.63 2.77
C GLY A 50 -0.72 -5.04 2.20
N MET A 51 -0.15 -5.25 1.03
CA MET A 51 0.04 -6.56 0.39
C MET A 51 -1.24 -7.28 -0.04
N ALA A 52 -2.37 -6.56 -0.12
CA ALA A 52 -3.59 -7.13 -0.69
C ALA A 52 -3.50 -7.23 -2.21
N ARG A 53 -4.25 -8.16 -2.79
CA ARG A 53 -4.35 -8.29 -4.25
C ARG A 53 -4.81 -6.97 -4.87
N GLY A 54 -4.27 -6.66 -6.03
CA GLY A 54 -4.61 -5.45 -6.77
C GLY A 54 -3.71 -4.30 -6.40
N VAL A 55 -4.29 -3.20 -5.93
CA VAL A 55 -3.60 -1.91 -5.72
C VAL A 55 -2.32 -2.04 -4.89
N ASP A 56 -2.38 -2.73 -3.76
CA ASP A 56 -1.21 -2.87 -2.88
C ASP A 56 -0.06 -3.61 -3.57
N ILE A 57 -0.37 -4.70 -4.26
CA ILE A 57 0.63 -5.47 -5.01
C ILE A 57 1.19 -4.64 -6.17
N TRP A 58 0.31 -3.97 -6.93
CA TRP A 58 0.75 -3.11 -8.04
C TRP A 58 1.66 -1.98 -7.55
N ALA A 59 1.29 -1.32 -6.46
CA ALA A 59 2.09 -0.25 -5.88
C ALA A 59 3.46 -0.75 -5.44
N ALA A 60 3.52 -1.89 -4.77
CA ALA A 60 4.78 -2.50 -4.34
C ALA A 60 5.68 -2.84 -5.54
N GLU A 61 5.10 -3.39 -6.60
CA GLU A 61 5.84 -3.71 -7.83
C GLU A 61 6.40 -2.46 -8.49
N ILE A 62 5.63 -1.38 -8.53
CA ILE A 62 6.07 -0.09 -9.07
C ILE A 62 7.26 0.43 -8.28
N VAL A 63 7.17 0.45 -6.96
CA VAL A 63 8.26 0.93 -6.09
C VAL A 63 9.52 0.10 -6.29
N LEU A 64 9.40 -1.23 -6.32
CA LEU A 64 10.54 -2.11 -6.54
C LEU A 64 11.20 -1.88 -7.90
N ASN A 65 10.39 -1.61 -8.94
CA ASN A 65 10.90 -1.31 -10.26
C ASN A 65 11.66 0.04 -10.27
N LEU A 66 11.08 1.06 -9.66
CA LEU A 66 11.73 2.38 -9.56
C LEU A 66 13.00 2.33 -8.71
N ARG A 67 13.05 1.47 -7.70
CA ARG A 67 14.22 1.30 -6.84
C ARG A 67 15.46 0.83 -7.61
N LYS A 68 15.28 0.15 -8.74
CA LYS A 68 16.40 -0.28 -9.59
C LYS A 68 17.27 0.91 -10.02
N LYS A 69 16.67 2.07 -10.26
CA LYS A 69 17.36 3.29 -10.68
C LYS A 69 17.52 4.32 -9.56
N ASN A 70 16.76 4.19 -8.49
CA ASN A 70 16.82 5.12 -7.35
C ASN A 70 16.99 4.31 -6.06
N LYS A 71 18.24 4.20 -5.61
CA LYS A 71 18.60 3.37 -4.45
C LYS A 71 18.17 3.94 -3.11
N ASP A 72 17.67 5.18 -3.09
CA ASP A 72 17.14 5.79 -1.87
C ASP A 72 15.73 5.31 -1.54
N LEU A 73 15.07 4.61 -2.47
CA LEU A 73 13.72 4.10 -2.24
C LEU A 73 13.72 2.83 -1.41
N HIS A 74 12.75 2.74 -0.50
CA HIS A 74 12.54 1.57 0.37
C HIS A 74 11.10 1.13 0.31
N LEU A 75 10.89 -0.18 0.39
CA LEU A 75 9.56 -0.79 0.44
C LEU A 75 9.40 -1.56 1.75
N ILE A 76 8.35 -1.21 2.49
CA ILE A 76 7.90 -1.94 3.67
C ILE A 76 6.62 -2.68 3.30
N CYS A 77 6.59 -3.98 3.60
CA CYS A 77 5.37 -4.79 3.45
C CYS A 77 4.69 -4.89 4.82
N ALA A 78 3.49 -4.36 4.93
CA ALA A 78 2.66 -4.47 6.13
C ALA A 78 1.54 -5.48 5.85
N SER A 79 1.88 -6.77 5.90
CA SER A 79 0.89 -7.83 5.66
C SER A 79 0.01 -8.00 6.90
N PRO A 80 -1.29 -8.31 6.74
CA PRO A 80 -2.17 -8.44 7.90
C PRO A 80 -1.79 -9.59 8.81
N TYR A 81 -1.34 -10.71 8.26
CA TYR A 81 -0.82 -11.86 9.02
C TYR A 81 -0.01 -12.77 8.10
N GLU A 82 0.82 -13.61 8.68
CA GLU A 82 1.63 -14.54 7.89
C GLU A 82 0.71 -15.61 7.24
N GLY A 83 0.91 -15.86 5.95
CA GLY A 83 0.07 -16.78 5.17
C GLY A 83 -1.16 -16.14 4.56
N PHE A 84 -1.29 -14.83 4.61
CA PHE A 84 -2.41 -14.08 4.04
C PHE A 84 -2.71 -14.47 2.59
N GLU A 85 -1.69 -14.76 1.80
CA GLU A 85 -1.81 -15.09 0.38
C GLU A 85 -2.17 -16.56 0.10
N SER A 86 -2.27 -17.41 1.11
CA SER A 86 -2.34 -18.86 0.95
C SER A 86 -3.50 -19.37 0.10
N ARG A 87 -4.62 -18.64 0.03
CA ARG A 87 -5.81 -19.03 -0.73
C ARG A 87 -5.96 -18.30 -2.06
N TRP A 88 -4.98 -17.49 -2.43
CA TRP A 88 -5.01 -16.77 -3.71
C TRP A 88 -4.63 -17.71 -4.85
N SER A 89 -4.89 -17.28 -6.09
CA SER A 89 -4.37 -17.97 -7.27
C SER A 89 -2.85 -18.01 -7.23
N GLN A 90 -2.26 -18.97 -7.95
CA GLN A 90 -0.81 -19.14 -7.98
C GLN A 90 -0.10 -17.88 -8.48
N ASP A 91 -0.65 -17.18 -9.46
CA ASP A 91 -0.06 -15.95 -9.99
C ASP A 91 0.06 -14.87 -8.92
N TRP A 92 -1.03 -14.64 -8.17
CA TRP A 92 -1.00 -13.66 -7.09
C TRP A 92 -0.07 -14.08 -5.97
N GLN A 93 -0.03 -15.37 -5.63
CA GLN A 93 0.90 -15.87 -4.62
C GLN A 93 2.36 -15.65 -5.01
N LYS A 94 2.70 -15.90 -6.27
CA LYS A 94 4.06 -15.67 -6.78
C LYS A 94 4.45 -14.21 -6.69
N ARG A 95 3.56 -13.31 -7.05
CA ARG A 95 3.80 -11.86 -6.98
C ARG A 95 4.00 -11.42 -5.54
N TYR A 96 3.14 -11.87 -4.64
CA TYR A 96 3.26 -11.60 -3.21
C TYR A 96 4.63 -12.06 -2.67
N LYS A 97 4.98 -13.32 -2.90
CA LYS A 97 6.25 -13.90 -2.39
C LYS A 97 7.48 -13.20 -2.96
N LYS A 98 7.44 -12.83 -4.22
CA LYS A 98 8.54 -12.10 -4.86
C LYS A 98 8.74 -10.73 -4.23
N ILE A 99 7.65 -10.02 -3.94
CA ILE A 99 7.69 -8.72 -3.28
C ILE A 99 8.25 -8.85 -1.87
N ILE A 100 7.75 -9.80 -1.09
CA ILE A 100 8.25 -10.07 0.27
C ILE A 100 9.76 -10.29 0.25
N LYS A 101 10.24 -11.11 -0.68
CA LYS A 101 11.67 -11.43 -0.79
C LYS A 101 12.53 -10.21 -1.12
N LYS A 102 12.01 -9.28 -1.91
CA LYS A 102 12.75 -8.10 -2.38
C LYS A 102 12.56 -6.87 -1.50
N SER A 103 11.60 -6.88 -0.59
CA SER A 103 11.31 -5.73 0.27
C SER A 103 12.43 -5.48 1.27
N ASP A 104 12.45 -4.27 1.80
CA ASP A 104 13.44 -3.86 2.81
C ASP A 104 13.03 -4.29 4.20
N TYR A 105 11.73 -4.40 4.46
CA TYR A 105 11.21 -4.81 5.75
C TYR A 105 9.81 -5.41 5.59
N VAL A 106 9.52 -6.45 6.38
CA VAL A 106 8.20 -7.09 6.42
C VAL A 106 7.67 -7.04 7.84
N LYS A 107 6.46 -6.51 7.98
CA LYS A 107 5.72 -6.52 9.24
C LYS A 107 4.45 -7.34 9.06
N TYR A 108 4.31 -8.42 9.82
CA TYR A 108 3.03 -9.13 9.96
C TYR A 108 2.31 -8.48 11.14
N VAL A 109 1.30 -7.67 10.85
CA VAL A 109 0.71 -6.73 11.82
C VAL A 109 -0.06 -7.46 12.91
N SER A 110 -0.73 -8.57 12.57
CA SER A 110 -1.45 -9.41 13.52
C SER A 110 -0.82 -10.80 13.58
N PRO A 111 -0.92 -11.52 14.73
CA PRO A 111 -0.33 -12.85 14.84
C PRO A 111 -1.05 -13.90 13.99
N GLU A 112 -2.33 -13.67 13.70
CA GLU A 112 -3.14 -14.59 12.90
C GLU A 112 -4.36 -13.87 12.34
N TYR A 113 -5.14 -14.54 11.50
CA TYR A 113 -6.39 -14.00 10.98
C TYR A 113 -7.35 -13.65 12.14
N SER A 114 -8.01 -12.50 12.00
CA SER A 114 -9.15 -12.11 12.83
C SER A 114 -10.09 -11.26 11.98
N PRO A 115 -11.35 -11.08 12.38
CA PRO A 115 -12.28 -10.22 11.62
C PRO A 115 -11.81 -8.78 11.48
N THR A 116 -10.95 -8.30 12.36
CA THR A 116 -10.44 -6.92 12.36
C THR A 116 -9.01 -6.78 11.86
N CYS A 117 -8.34 -7.87 11.49
CA CYS A 117 -6.92 -7.83 11.13
C CYS A 117 -6.62 -6.91 9.94
N PHE A 118 -7.53 -6.81 8.99
CA PHE A 118 -7.32 -5.92 7.83
C PHE A 118 -7.40 -4.45 8.23
N GLN A 119 -8.35 -4.09 9.08
CA GLN A 119 -8.45 -2.72 9.57
C GLN A 119 -7.26 -2.37 10.45
N ILE A 120 -6.82 -3.29 11.31
CA ILE A 120 -5.63 -3.10 12.15
C ILE A 120 -4.40 -2.82 11.26
N ARG A 121 -4.21 -3.59 10.19
CA ARG A 121 -3.14 -3.37 9.22
C ARG A 121 -3.26 -2.01 8.56
N ASN A 122 -4.47 -1.62 8.14
CA ASN A 122 -4.70 -0.33 7.49
C ASN A 122 -4.36 0.83 8.42
N GLU A 123 -4.76 0.74 9.68
CA GLU A 123 -4.44 1.75 10.68
C GLU A 123 -2.94 1.83 10.95
N TYR A 124 -2.28 0.67 11.02
CA TYR A 124 -0.82 0.63 11.15
C TYR A 124 -0.13 1.42 10.03
N MET A 125 -0.56 1.23 8.79
CA MET A 125 0.04 1.94 7.65
C MET A 125 -0.15 3.45 7.75
N VAL A 126 -1.36 3.89 8.09
CA VAL A 126 -1.67 5.32 8.24
C VAL A 126 -0.88 5.92 9.39
N ASP A 127 -0.82 5.23 10.53
CA ASP A 127 -0.11 5.70 11.72
C ASP A 127 1.39 5.91 11.46
N HIS A 128 1.97 5.19 10.51
CA HIS A 128 3.40 5.25 10.19
C HIS A 128 3.70 6.08 8.94
N SER A 129 2.71 6.79 8.39
CA SER A 129 2.85 7.51 7.13
C SER A 129 2.38 8.96 7.23
N ASN A 130 2.78 9.77 6.26
CA ASN A 130 2.36 11.16 6.13
C ASN A 130 1.54 11.39 4.87
N LEU A 131 1.47 10.41 4.00
CA LEU A 131 0.72 10.46 2.74
C LEU A 131 0.04 9.11 2.49
N LEU A 132 -1.24 9.16 2.12
CA LEU A 132 -2.00 8.00 1.66
C LEU A 132 -2.37 8.21 0.19
N ILE A 133 -2.01 7.26 -0.67
CA ILE A 133 -2.51 7.20 -2.04
C ILE A 133 -3.61 6.13 -2.05
N ALA A 134 -4.84 6.56 -2.35
CA ALA A 134 -6.03 5.71 -2.29
C ALA A 134 -6.63 5.54 -3.68
N VAL A 135 -6.78 4.30 -4.13
CA VAL A 135 -7.52 4.00 -5.36
C VAL A 135 -8.96 3.70 -4.95
N TYR A 136 -9.88 4.61 -5.29
CA TYR A 136 -11.21 4.63 -4.71
C TYR A 136 -12.28 4.98 -5.75
N ASN A 137 -13.43 4.32 -5.66
CA ASN A 137 -14.55 4.54 -6.59
C ASN A 137 -15.84 5.00 -5.90
N GLY A 138 -15.76 5.37 -4.64
CA GLY A 138 -16.91 5.87 -3.87
C GLY A 138 -17.66 4.81 -3.09
N GLU A 139 -17.37 3.53 -3.28
CA GLU A 139 -18.08 2.46 -2.60
C GLU A 139 -17.59 2.25 -1.15
N ALA A 140 -18.50 1.78 -0.29
CA ALA A 140 -18.17 1.44 1.09
C ALA A 140 -17.24 0.22 1.14
N GLY A 141 -16.46 0.12 2.21
CA GLY A 141 -15.54 -0.99 2.45
C GLY A 141 -14.24 -0.53 3.08
N GLY A 142 -13.24 -1.42 3.04
CA GLY A 142 -11.95 -1.18 3.68
C GLY A 142 -11.24 0.08 3.19
N THR A 143 -11.36 0.39 1.89
CA THR A 143 -10.73 1.59 1.31
C THR A 143 -11.34 2.86 1.89
N ARG A 144 -12.68 2.94 1.94
CA ARG A 144 -13.37 4.08 2.57
C ARG A 144 -12.98 4.21 4.04
N ASN A 145 -12.94 3.08 4.75
CA ASN A 145 -12.58 3.07 6.17
C ASN A 145 -11.16 3.60 6.38
N THR A 146 -10.22 3.22 5.52
CA THR A 146 -8.84 3.70 5.57
C THR A 146 -8.75 5.19 5.27
N ILE A 147 -9.49 5.68 4.28
CA ILE A 147 -9.55 7.11 3.95
C ILE A 147 -10.09 7.89 5.15
N ASN A 148 -11.17 7.43 5.76
CA ASN A 148 -11.76 8.08 6.93
C ASN A 148 -10.80 8.10 8.12
N TYR A 149 -10.07 7.01 8.34
CA TYR A 149 -9.05 6.96 9.39
C TYR A 149 -7.90 7.95 9.11
N ALA A 150 -7.45 8.04 7.86
CA ALA A 150 -6.42 8.99 7.45
C ALA A 150 -6.87 10.43 7.67
N LYS A 151 -8.12 10.75 7.37
CA LYS A 151 -8.69 12.08 7.66
C LYS A 151 -8.68 12.38 9.15
N LYS A 152 -9.03 11.41 9.97
CA LYS A 152 -9.02 11.54 11.42
C LYS A 152 -7.60 11.79 11.96
N LYS A 153 -6.59 11.17 11.33
CA LYS A 153 -5.18 11.35 11.69
C LYS A 153 -4.53 12.57 11.01
N ASP A 154 -5.28 13.27 10.20
CA ASP A 154 -4.85 14.51 9.54
C ASP A 154 -3.62 14.34 8.65
N ILE A 155 -3.52 13.21 7.95
CA ILE A 155 -2.48 13.04 6.92
C ILE A 155 -3.06 13.37 5.54
N GLU A 156 -2.17 13.71 4.61
CA GLU A 156 -2.55 14.03 3.24
C GLU A 156 -3.07 12.78 2.52
N ILE A 157 -4.12 12.96 1.72
CA ILE A 157 -4.74 11.88 0.93
C ILE A 157 -4.79 12.30 -0.52
N ILE A 158 -4.24 11.45 -1.40
CA ILE A 158 -4.36 11.59 -2.84
C ILE A 158 -5.28 10.46 -3.32
N VAL A 159 -6.36 10.83 -4.00
CA VAL A 159 -7.32 9.84 -4.51
C VAL A 159 -7.07 9.61 -5.99
N VAL A 160 -6.91 8.35 -6.36
CA VAL A 160 -6.85 7.88 -7.74
C VAL A 160 -8.20 7.20 -8.02
N GLU A 161 -8.82 7.54 -9.14
CA GLU A 161 -10.08 6.93 -9.53
C GLU A 161 -9.91 5.46 -9.89
N GLY A 162 -10.79 4.62 -9.37
CA GLY A 162 -10.69 3.17 -9.56
C GLY A 162 -11.97 2.46 -10.00
#